data_b85ef74e49ba615bee5a3f369e38470a
#
_entry.id   b85ef74e49ba615bee5a3f369e38470a
#
_cell.length_a   1.000
_cell.length_b   1.000
_cell.length_c   1.000
_cell.angle_alpha   90.00
_cell.angle_beta   90.00
_cell.angle_gamma   90.00
#
_symmetry.space_group_name_H-M   'P 1'
#
loop_
_entity.id
_entity.type
_entity.pdbx_description
1 polymer ?
#
loop_
_entity_poly.entity_id
_entity_poly.type
_entity_poly.pdbx_seq_one_letter_code
_entity_poly.pdbx_strand_id
1 'polypeptide(L)'
;RVCSRYEITKCDVLMFFDYPADKKTLDIILEKAQPKKVHFMSYEPKVMDEAEFLKTFTGMVKFAAHNMGGKIDLVRCAGFLGKSIEVFQRLLDLYEEVGFLTVTDRNNAFYIIDFKGIDDLSKVLHSTKYAEIFDMIVECEAFQRSLLEDDLAEVLL
;
A
#
# COMPACT_ATOMS: atom_id res chain seq x y z
N ARG A 1 9.15 -17.12 -13.43
CA ARG A 1 7.76 -17.16 -12.93
C ARG A 1 7.43 -15.81 -12.33
N VAL A 2 6.34 -15.20 -12.78
CA VAL A 2 5.77 -14.01 -12.12
C VAL A 2 4.82 -14.50 -11.02
N CYS A 3 4.95 -13.95 -9.82
CA CYS A 3 4.09 -14.28 -8.68
C CYS A 3 3.86 -13.04 -7.81
N SER A 4 2.81 -13.06 -7.02
CA SER A 4 2.61 -12.02 -6.01
C SER A 4 3.59 -12.23 -4.84
N ARG A 5 3.86 -11.18 -4.07
CA ARG A 5 4.73 -11.25 -2.87
C ARG A 5 4.29 -12.28 -1.83
N TYR A 6 3.06 -12.77 -1.90
CA TYR A 6 2.53 -13.80 -1.00
C TYR A 6 2.81 -15.22 -1.45
N GLU A 7 3.05 -15.41 -2.74
CA GLU A 7 3.33 -16.69 -3.38
C GLU A 7 4.83 -16.93 -3.58
N ILE A 8 5.67 -16.05 -3.02
CA ILE A 8 7.12 -16.15 -3.12
C ILE A 8 7.60 -17.41 -2.41
N THR A 9 8.43 -18.15 -3.12
CA THR A 9 9.16 -19.31 -2.63
C THR A 9 10.65 -19.09 -2.86
N LYS A 10 11.49 -19.94 -2.28
CA LYS A 10 12.95 -19.89 -2.50
C LYS A 10 13.30 -19.84 -3.97
N CYS A 11 14.21 -18.95 -4.34
CA CYS A 11 14.68 -18.76 -5.70
C CYS A 11 16.13 -18.26 -5.72
N ASP A 12 16.87 -18.57 -6.78
CA ASP A 12 18.23 -18.07 -6.93
C ASP A 12 18.28 -16.61 -7.37
N VAL A 13 17.29 -16.17 -8.13
CA VAL A 13 17.18 -14.80 -8.65
C VAL A 13 15.77 -14.28 -8.37
N LEU A 14 15.71 -13.14 -7.71
CA LEU A 14 14.50 -12.39 -7.46
C LEU A 14 14.49 -11.11 -8.27
N MET A 15 13.40 -10.86 -8.98
CA MET A 15 13.22 -9.64 -9.75
C MET A 15 11.96 -8.92 -9.26
N PHE A 16 12.12 -7.68 -8.83
CA PHE A 16 11.01 -6.81 -8.45
C PHE A 16 10.57 -5.99 -9.68
N PHE A 17 9.29 -6.08 -10.02
CA PHE A 17 8.65 -5.22 -11.00
C PHE A 17 8.11 -3.94 -10.36
N ASP A 18 7.62 -4.06 -9.12
CA ASP A 18 7.17 -2.95 -8.29
C ASP A 18 8.02 -2.87 -7.02
N TYR A 19 8.35 -1.66 -6.60
CA TYR A 19 9.14 -1.46 -5.39
C TYR A 19 8.32 -1.82 -4.14
N PRO A 20 8.94 -2.52 -3.15
CA PRO A 20 8.29 -2.72 -1.86
C PRO A 20 8.01 -1.37 -1.18
N ALA A 21 6.90 -1.28 -0.47
CA ALA A 21 6.45 -0.04 0.13
C ALA A 21 7.37 0.44 1.28
N ASP A 22 8.02 -0.50 1.96
CA ASP A 22 8.88 -0.23 3.10
C ASP A 22 9.93 -1.33 3.29
N LYS A 23 10.93 -1.04 4.13
CA LYS A 23 12.01 -1.97 4.45
C LYS A 23 11.48 -3.27 5.05
N LYS A 24 10.50 -3.23 5.91
CA LYS A 24 9.90 -4.41 6.53
C LYS A 24 9.30 -5.36 5.49
N THR A 25 8.61 -4.81 4.50
CA THR A 25 8.08 -5.58 3.37
C THR A 25 9.20 -6.21 2.55
N LEU A 26 10.27 -5.45 2.27
CA LEU A 26 11.46 -5.96 1.57
C LEU A 26 12.09 -7.10 2.36
N ASP A 27 12.37 -6.92 3.64
CA ASP A 27 13.01 -7.92 4.51
C ASP A 27 12.21 -9.23 4.55
N ILE A 28 10.88 -9.15 4.69
CA ILE A 28 9.99 -10.34 4.66
C ILE A 28 10.08 -11.09 3.32
N ILE A 29 10.15 -10.36 2.22
CA ILE A 29 10.27 -10.95 0.88
C ILE A 29 11.62 -11.64 0.73
N LEU A 30 12.71 -10.99 1.14
CA LEU A 30 14.07 -11.53 1.07
C LEU A 30 14.23 -12.76 1.97
N GLU A 31 13.68 -12.73 3.19
CA GLU A 31 13.69 -13.87 4.10
C GLU A 31 12.99 -15.09 3.51
N LYS A 32 11.85 -14.89 2.84
CA LYS A 32 11.11 -15.97 2.19
C LYS A 32 11.81 -16.50 0.93
N ALA A 33 12.30 -15.60 0.10
CA ALA A 33 12.89 -15.93 -1.19
C ALA A 33 14.32 -16.49 -1.06
N GLN A 34 15.08 -16.03 -0.08
CA GLN A 34 16.51 -16.34 0.12
C GLN A 34 17.32 -16.28 -1.19
N PRO A 35 17.21 -15.19 -1.97
CA PRO A 35 17.80 -15.14 -3.30
C PRO A 35 19.31 -14.94 -3.21
N LYS A 36 20.05 -15.44 -4.22
CA LYS A 36 21.48 -15.14 -4.41
C LYS A 36 21.70 -13.82 -5.15
N LYS A 37 20.69 -13.39 -5.91
CA LYS A 37 20.69 -12.13 -6.66
C LYS A 37 19.33 -11.50 -6.63
N VAL A 38 19.29 -10.18 -6.48
CA VAL A 38 18.08 -9.36 -6.55
C VAL A 38 18.24 -8.34 -7.66
N HIS A 39 17.19 -8.15 -8.43
CA HIS A 39 17.11 -7.12 -9.45
C HIS A 39 15.85 -6.30 -9.24
N PHE A 40 15.99 -4.99 -9.37
CA PHE A 40 14.86 -4.08 -9.44
C PHE A 40 14.71 -3.59 -10.87
N MET A 41 13.47 -3.60 -11.38
CA MET A 41 13.19 -2.98 -12.66
C MET A 41 13.24 -1.47 -12.46
N SER A 42 14.21 -0.82 -13.12
CA SER A 42 14.39 0.62 -12.98
C SER A 42 13.27 1.38 -13.70
N TYR A 43 12.24 1.76 -12.97
CA TYR A 43 11.32 2.79 -13.41
C TYR A 43 11.04 3.71 -12.22
N GLU A 44 10.82 4.98 -12.47
CA GLU A 44 10.48 5.91 -11.41
C GLU A 44 9.13 5.55 -10.79
N PRO A 45 9.05 5.35 -9.46
CA PRO A 45 7.78 5.15 -8.79
C PRO A 45 6.85 6.33 -9.10
N LYS A 46 5.61 6.03 -9.46
CA LYS A 46 4.62 7.09 -9.69
C LYS A 46 4.35 7.81 -8.39
N VAL A 47 4.79 9.06 -8.29
CA VAL A 47 4.43 9.95 -7.21
C VAL A 47 3.03 10.48 -7.51
N MET A 48 2.07 10.13 -6.68
CA MET A 48 0.73 10.72 -6.74
C MET A 48 0.71 11.97 -5.87
N ASP A 49 0.13 13.04 -6.37
CA ASP A 49 -0.21 14.15 -5.50
C ASP A 49 -1.29 13.73 -4.48
N GLU A 50 -1.42 14.50 -3.42
CA GLU A 50 -2.31 14.22 -2.31
C GLU A 50 -3.77 14.04 -2.76
N ALA A 51 -4.24 14.87 -3.66
CA ALA A 51 -5.61 14.84 -4.16
C ALA A 51 -5.84 13.62 -5.08
N GLU A 52 -4.89 13.30 -5.96
CA GLU A 52 -4.92 12.10 -6.82
C GLU A 52 -4.93 10.84 -5.97
N PHE A 53 -4.10 10.79 -4.93
CA PHE A 53 -4.03 9.65 -4.01
C PHE A 53 -5.37 9.41 -3.30
N LEU A 54 -5.93 10.44 -2.67
CA LEU A 54 -7.24 10.32 -2.00
C LEU A 54 -8.37 9.99 -2.96
N LYS A 55 -8.35 10.54 -4.17
CA LYS A 55 -9.34 10.22 -5.21
C LYS A 55 -9.25 8.74 -5.60
N THR A 56 -8.04 8.22 -5.76
CA THR A 56 -7.81 6.82 -6.10
C THR A 56 -8.26 5.91 -4.96
N PHE A 57 -7.85 6.20 -3.72
CA PHE A 57 -8.29 5.47 -2.53
C PHE A 57 -9.81 5.46 -2.40
N THR A 58 -10.44 6.63 -2.53
CA THR A 58 -11.91 6.76 -2.51
C THR A 58 -12.57 5.90 -3.59
N GLY A 59 -12.01 5.89 -4.80
CA GLY A 59 -12.48 5.06 -5.89
C GLY A 59 -12.45 3.57 -5.55
N MET A 60 -11.38 3.12 -4.90
CA MET A 60 -11.24 1.72 -4.46
C MET A 60 -12.28 1.35 -3.38
N VAL A 61 -12.51 2.24 -2.41
CA VAL A 61 -13.54 2.04 -1.36
C VAL A 61 -14.93 1.94 -1.98
N LYS A 62 -15.28 2.85 -2.89
CA LYS A 62 -16.56 2.82 -3.63
C LYS A 62 -16.71 1.56 -4.46
N PHE A 63 -15.65 1.16 -5.17
CA PHE A 63 -15.67 -0.06 -5.97
C PHE A 63 -15.91 -1.30 -5.10
N ALA A 64 -15.22 -1.42 -3.98
CA ALA A 64 -15.40 -2.52 -3.04
C ALA A 64 -16.84 -2.56 -2.49
N ALA A 65 -17.39 -1.41 -2.11
CA ALA A 65 -18.75 -1.32 -1.62
C ALA A 65 -19.79 -1.77 -2.65
N HIS A 66 -19.66 -1.32 -3.90
CA HIS A 66 -20.67 -1.57 -4.92
C HIS A 66 -20.50 -2.90 -5.66
N ASN A 67 -19.26 -3.39 -5.81
CA ASN A 67 -18.96 -4.54 -6.67
C ASN A 67 -18.44 -5.77 -5.95
N MET A 68 -17.98 -5.61 -4.68
CA MET A 68 -17.34 -6.69 -3.92
C MET A 68 -18.06 -7.00 -2.61
N GLY A 69 -19.32 -6.57 -2.48
CA GLY A 69 -20.11 -6.74 -1.25
C GLY A 69 -19.46 -6.09 -0.02
N GLY A 70 -18.77 -4.99 -0.21
CA GLY A 70 -18.03 -4.27 0.84
C GLY A 70 -16.69 -4.88 1.23
N LYS A 71 -16.24 -5.96 0.59
CA LYS A 71 -14.97 -6.61 0.93
C LYS A 71 -13.79 -5.87 0.32
N ILE A 72 -12.89 -5.38 1.17
CA ILE A 72 -11.62 -4.74 0.80
C ILE A 72 -10.48 -5.69 1.14
N ASP A 73 -9.75 -6.15 0.13
CA ASP A 73 -8.49 -6.88 0.28
C ASP A 73 -7.36 -5.87 0.55
N LEU A 74 -6.96 -5.75 1.82
CA LEU A 74 -5.98 -4.76 2.27
C LEU A 74 -4.65 -4.89 1.53
N VAL A 75 -4.28 -6.10 1.28
CA VAL A 75 -3.03 -6.49 0.68
C VAL A 75 -2.96 -6.08 -0.79
N ARG A 76 -4.00 -6.44 -1.56
CA ARG A 76 -4.08 -6.07 -2.98
C ARG A 76 -4.21 -4.57 -3.16
N CYS A 77 -5.01 -3.93 -2.30
CA CYS A 77 -5.24 -2.50 -2.37
C CYS A 77 -3.97 -1.70 -2.02
N ALA A 78 -3.29 -2.07 -0.94
CA ALA A 78 -2.02 -1.45 -0.56
C ALA A 78 -0.94 -1.65 -1.65
N GLY A 79 -0.86 -2.88 -2.21
CA GLY A 79 0.04 -3.18 -3.31
C GLY A 79 -0.25 -2.36 -4.57
N PHE A 80 -1.53 -2.17 -4.92
CA PHE A 80 -1.92 -1.35 -6.07
C PHE A 80 -1.51 0.12 -5.90
N LEU A 81 -1.59 0.65 -4.68
CA LEU A 81 -1.16 2.02 -4.36
C LEU A 81 0.36 2.15 -4.16
N GLY A 82 1.10 1.03 -4.10
CA GLY A 82 2.52 1.04 -3.77
C GLY A 82 2.81 1.52 -2.35
N LYS A 83 1.87 1.33 -1.44
CA LYS A 83 1.96 1.79 -0.04
C LYS A 83 1.90 0.60 0.93
N SER A 84 2.22 0.85 2.20
CA SER A 84 2.12 -0.18 3.24
C SER A 84 0.66 -0.51 3.56
N ILE A 85 0.42 -1.71 4.10
CA ILE A 85 -0.93 -2.10 4.58
C ILE A 85 -1.38 -1.15 5.69
N GLU A 86 -0.45 -0.71 6.53
CA GLU A 86 -0.74 0.19 7.64
C GLU A 86 -1.31 1.53 7.17
N VAL A 87 -0.72 2.14 6.13
CA VAL A 87 -1.26 3.36 5.51
C VAL A 87 -2.71 3.14 5.08
N PHE A 88 -2.98 2.00 4.44
CA PHE A 88 -4.32 1.69 3.95
C PHE A 88 -5.32 1.49 5.09
N GLN A 89 -4.92 0.81 6.17
CA GLN A 89 -5.74 0.60 7.36
C GLN A 89 -6.07 1.92 8.05
N ARG A 90 -5.07 2.78 8.28
CA ARG A 90 -5.27 4.09 8.90
C ARG A 90 -6.20 5.00 8.09
N LEU A 91 -6.15 4.93 6.77
CA LEU A 91 -7.09 5.64 5.91
C LEU A 91 -8.53 5.13 6.06
N LEU A 92 -8.73 3.80 6.14
CA LEU A 92 -10.06 3.24 6.38
C LEU A 92 -10.59 3.64 7.76
N ASP A 93 -9.74 3.62 8.79
CA ASP A 93 -10.11 4.06 10.14
C ASP A 93 -10.50 5.55 10.16
N LEU A 94 -9.77 6.39 9.42
CA LEU A 94 -10.11 7.81 9.28
C LEU A 94 -11.44 8.00 8.53
N TYR A 95 -11.70 7.22 7.47
CA TYR A 95 -12.98 7.26 6.75
C TYR A 95 -14.15 6.81 7.61
N GLU A 96 -13.93 5.85 8.51
CA GLU A 96 -14.93 5.44 9.51
C GLU A 96 -15.20 6.56 10.52
N GLU A 97 -14.13 7.21 11.03
CA GLU A 97 -14.24 8.30 12.00
C GLU A 97 -15.00 9.52 11.46
N VAL A 98 -14.77 9.87 10.18
CA VAL A 98 -15.51 10.98 9.55
C VAL A 98 -16.89 10.57 9.04
N GLY A 99 -17.28 9.31 9.23
CA GLY A 99 -18.62 8.81 8.94
C GLY A 99 -18.87 8.42 7.48
N PHE A 100 -17.85 8.24 6.65
CA PHE A 100 -18.00 7.85 5.25
C PHE A 100 -18.29 6.36 5.05
N LEU A 101 -17.88 5.55 6.01
CA LEU A 101 -18.11 4.12 6.03
C LEU A 101 -18.21 3.61 7.48
N THR A 102 -18.63 2.36 7.64
CA THR A 102 -18.51 1.61 8.89
C THR A 102 -17.78 0.31 8.59
N VAL A 103 -16.80 -0.06 9.40
CA VAL A 103 -16.12 -1.34 9.29
C VAL A 103 -16.87 -2.38 10.11
N THR A 104 -17.49 -3.35 9.44
CA THR A 104 -18.33 -4.38 10.08
C THR A 104 -17.55 -5.64 10.44
N ASP A 105 -16.43 -5.89 9.75
CA ASP A 105 -15.51 -6.99 10.07
C ASP A 105 -14.07 -6.58 9.76
N ARG A 106 -13.14 -6.97 10.65
CA ARG A 106 -11.72 -6.64 10.57
C ARG A 106 -10.88 -7.90 10.74
N ASN A 107 -10.06 -8.20 9.76
CA ASN A 107 -9.00 -9.17 9.92
C ASN A 107 -7.71 -8.69 9.24
N ASN A 108 -6.62 -9.45 9.39
CA ASN A 108 -5.31 -9.05 8.88
C ASN A 108 -5.21 -9.02 7.35
N ALA A 109 -6.15 -9.63 6.63
CA ALA A 109 -6.12 -9.75 5.17
C ALA A 109 -7.16 -8.86 4.49
N PHE A 110 -8.31 -8.68 5.09
CA PHE A 110 -9.41 -7.90 4.52
C PHE A 110 -10.29 -7.24 5.57
N TYR A 111 -10.94 -6.15 5.17
CA TYR A 111 -12.02 -5.53 5.93
C TYR A 111 -13.33 -5.69 5.16
N ILE A 112 -14.44 -5.77 5.89
CA ILE A 112 -15.78 -5.64 5.32
C ILE A 112 -16.34 -4.30 5.75
N ILE A 113 -16.78 -3.51 4.79
CA ILE A 113 -17.28 -2.16 5.02
C ILE A 113 -18.73 -2.01 4.57
N ASP A 114 -19.45 -1.16 5.27
CA ASP A 114 -20.74 -0.59 4.85
C ASP A 114 -20.50 0.89 4.49
N PHE A 115 -20.60 1.20 3.20
CA PHE A 115 -20.31 2.54 2.69
C PHE A 115 -21.52 3.46 2.84
N LYS A 116 -21.33 4.58 3.53
CA LYS A 116 -22.39 5.56 3.82
C LYS A 116 -22.48 6.69 2.80
N GLY A 117 -21.42 6.89 2.05
CA GLY A 117 -21.28 8.01 1.11
C GLY A 117 -20.16 8.96 1.51
N ILE A 118 -19.79 9.82 0.60
CA ILE A 118 -18.80 10.88 0.83
C ILE A 118 -19.47 12.19 0.49
N ASP A 119 -19.75 12.97 1.51
CA ASP A 119 -20.34 14.30 1.39
C ASP A 119 -19.28 15.38 1.16
N ASP A 120 -18.15 15.31 1.89
CA ASP A 120 -17.11 16.31 1.82
C ASP A 120 -15.73 15.71 2.19
N LEU A 121 -14.84 15.54 1.21
CA LEU A 121 -13.47 15.06 1.41
C LEU A 121 -12.60 16.03 2.22
N SER A 122 -12.99 17.29 2.37
CA SER A 122 -12.25 18.25 3.17
C SER A 122 -12.16 17.83 4.65
N LYS A 123 -13.15 17.06 5.13
CA LYS A 123 -13.13 16.48 6.48
C LYS A 123 -11.92 15.55 6.70
N VAL A 124 -11.50 14.84 5.66
CA VAL A 124 -10.30 14.00 5.69
C VAL A 124 -9.06 14.87 5.62
N LEU A 125 -8.98 15.76 4.62
CA LEU A 125 -7.81 16.59 4.34
C LEU A 125 -7.41 17.51 5.51
N HIS A 126 -8.38 18.03 6.26
CA HIS A 126 -8.12 18.89 7.42
C HIS A 126 -7.93 18.11 8.74
N SER A 127 -7.97 16.79 8.71
CA SER A 127 -7.70 15.97 9.91
C SER A 127 -6.21 15.93 10.21
N THR A 128 -5.85 16.11 11.49
CA THR A 128 -4.47 15.91 11.96
C THR A 128 -3.99 14.48 11.71
N LYS A 129 -4.89 13.50 11.81
CA LYS A 129 -4.58 12.09 11.49
C LYS A 129 -4.23 11.89 10.03
N TYR A 130 -4.84 12.66 9.12
CA TYR A 130 -4.48 12.60 7.72
C TYR A 130 -3.06 13.11 7.46
N ALA A 131 -2.64 14.18 8.15
CA ALA A 131 -1.27 14.66 8.05
C ALA A 131 -0.26 13.57 8.47
N GLU A 132 -0.52 12.85 9.59
CA GLU A 132 0.31 11.72 10.01
C GLU A 132 0.34 10.58 8.97
N ILE A 133 -0.80 10.28 8.35
CA ILE A 133 -0.88 9.26 7.28
C ILE A 133 -0.11 9.73 6.05
N PHE A 134 -0.19 11.03 5.72
CA PHE A 134 0.54 11.59 4.60
C PHE A 134 2.05 11.53 4.79
N ASP A 135 2.54 11.78 6.01
CA ASP A 135 3.95 11.58 6.36
C ASP A 135 4.40 10.13 6.10
N MET A 136 3.58 9.14 6.48
CA MET A 136 3.87 7.72 6.18
C MET A 136 3.88 7.44 4.66
N ILE A 137 3.03 8.11 3.88
CA ILE A 137 3.03 7.99 2.42
C ILE A 137 4.35 8.52 1.85
N VAL A 138 4.80 9.68 2.33
CA VAL A 138 6.08 10.29 1.94
C VAL A 138 7.26 9.39 2.32
N GLU A 139 7.24 8.78 3.50
CA GLU A 139 8.26 7.81 3.92
C GLU A 139 8.32 6.60 2.99
N CYS A 140 7.17 6.04 2.59
CA CYS A 140 7.13 4.95 1.60
C CYS A 140 7.78 5.37 0.27
N GLU A 141 7.49 6.57 -0.20
CA GLU A 141 8.06 7.10 -1.46
C GLU A 141 9.55 7.37 -1.34
N ALA A 142 10.00 7.91 -0.22
CA ALA A 142 11.42 8.12 0.05
C ALA A 142 12.20 6.79 0.06
N PHE A 143 11.64 5.77 0.72
CA PHE A 143 12.22 4.43 0.72
C PHE A 143 12.29 3.84 -0.69
N GLN A 144 11.23 3.95 -1.48
CA GLN A 144 11.20 3.45 -2.86
C GLN A 144 12.23 4.16 -3.75
N ARG A 145 12.46 5.47 -3.55
CA ARG A 145 13.49 6.22 -4.25
C ARG A 145 14.90 5.80 -3.84
N SER A 146 15.14 5.56 -2.56
CA SER A 146 16.45 5.10 -2.10
C SER A 146 16.86 3.76 -2.75
N LEU A 147 15.88 2.89 -3.03
CA LEU A 147 16.13 1.64 -3.76
C LEU A 147 16.49 1.85 -5.24
N LEU A 148 16.23 3.04 -5.82
CA LEU A 148 16.67 3.41 -7.17
C LEU A 148 18.08 3.96 -7.20
N GLU A 149 18.45 4.69 -6.16
CA GLU A 149 19.71 5.46 -6.10
C GLU A 149 20.87 4.59 -5.59
N ASP A 150 20.57 3.64 -4.69
CA ASP A 150 21.57 2.72 -4.17
C ASP A 150 21.85 1.61 -5.20
N ASP A 151 23.13 1.47 -5.54
CA ASP A 151 23.61 0.28 -6.27
C ASP A 151 23.44 -0.91 -5.32
N LEU A 152 22.29 -1.58 -5.40
CA LEU A 152 21.80 -2.60 -4.46
C LEU A 152 22.76 -3.80 -4.27
N ALA A 153 23.86 -3.84 -4.99
CA ALA A 153 24.95 -4.79 -4.72
C ALA A 153 25.58 -4.60 -3.33
N GLU A 154 25.49 -3.40 -2.72
CA GLU A 154 26.03 -3.13 -1.38
C GLU A 154 25.02 -3.33 -0.23
N VAL A 155 23.73 -3.36 -0.51
CA VAL A 155 22.69 -3.46 0.53
C VAL A 155 22.36 -4.92 0.90
N LEU A 156 22.79 -5.89 0.10
CA LEU A 156 22.42 -7.31 0.23
C LEU A 156 23.59 -8.24 0.59
N LEU A 157 24.72 -7.69 0.98
CA LEU A 157 25.82 -8.39 1.61
C LEU A 157 25.89 -7.98 3.10
#